data_c374ea61d71dbd58af0b8f26852d77db
#
_entry.id   c374ea61d71dbd58af0b8f26852d77db
#
_cell.length_a   1.000
_cell.length_b   1.000
_cell.length_c   1.000
_cell.angle_alpha   90.00
_cell.angle_beta   90.00
_cell.angle_gamma   90.00
#
_symmetry.space_group_name_H-M   'P 1'
#
loop_
_entity.id
_entity.type
_entity.pdbx_description
1 polymer ?
#
loop_
_entity_poly.entity_id
_entity_poly.type
_entity_poly.pdbx_seq_one_letter_code
_entity_poly.pdbx_strand_id
1 'polypeptide(L)'
;MTDAAAPVPDLSGIPASIPATDPLAPYDAVLLLSYGGPRRPEDVLPFMRNATAGRGVPDSRLLEVSGHYQGFGGASPINARNAELRDALQARLAERGSTLPVVVGNRNWHPFVSQALRELADTGARHVLALPTAAFGSYSGCRQYREDLAGAAALLAAGADGSTGDGFEADAAARVGGEGGAPVDLTVDKTRPYYNTPGLLEANVDAIVEAYGTLAEQGVAAADVRLVLVTHSIPLGMEAGSAPTPESDGASESAGAGQPAGRPAGPREPGVAADLSTEVSYVAQHRALAAILVPEVARRLGLEEVESDLVYCSRSGPPQARWLEPDVNDHLEALAAGQLTDGSPADRPGGVVVAPFGFISDHMEVVFDLDTEAAQTAHDLGMPYARAATVGTHPAFVDSLVDILIERAAVARGEDVHPASTTGVGPFHTVCPPSCCRSGAHHPGRHNHHGADGVAHESAAGHQPAAGGSCRPASVEPESLKPASCGRMKEKR
;
A
#
# COMPACT_ATOMS: atom_id res chain seq x y z
N MET A 1 -15.80 5.62 28.82
CA MET A 1 -15.82 4.29 28.18
C MET A 1 -14.38 3.85 28.05
N THR A 2 -14.02 2.84 28.81
CA THR A 2 -12.64 2.38 28.97
C THR A 2 -12.10 1.83 27.66
N ASP A 3 -10.95 2.31 27.30
CA ASP A 3 -10.09 1.99 26.16
C ASP A 3 -9.86 0.47 26.09
N ALA A 4 -10.63 -0.21 25.22
CA ALA A 4 -10.30 -1.57 24.85
C ALA A 4 -9.30 -1.48 23.67
N ALA A 5 -8.01 -1.40 24.01
CA ALA A 5 -6.98 -1.79 23.06
C ALA A 5 -7.41 -3.12 22.41
N ALA A 6 -7.37 -3.21 21.08
CA ALA A 6 -7.60 -4.51 20.43
C ALA A 6 -6.73 -5.55 21.15
N PRO A 7 -7.30 -6.68 21.56
CA PRO A 7 -6.54 -7.68 22.33
C PRO A 7 -5.29 -8.03 21.52
N VAL A 8 -4.13 -7.88 22.15
CA VAL A 8 -2.87 -8.41 21.63
C VAL A 8 -3.14 -9.92 21.43
N PRO A 9 -2.90 -10.48 20.24
CA PRO A 9 -3.08 -11.91 20.05
C PRO A 9 -2.28 -12.65 21.11
N ASP A 10 -2.88 -13.69 21.67
CA ASP A 10 -2.18 -14.55 22.63
C ASP A 10 -1.04 -15.26 21.90
N LEU A 11 0.17 -14.74 22.04
CA LEU A 11 1.39 -15.31 21.45
C LEU A 11 1.99 -16.44 22.29
N SER A 12 1.35 -16.80 23.42
CA SER A 12 1.84 -17.87 24.31
C SER A 12 1.80 -19.27 23.68
N GLY A 13 1.15 -19.41 22.53
CA GLY A 13 0.99 -20.67 21.80
C GLY A 13 1.97 -20.91 20.65
N ILE A 14 3.00 -20.07 20.44
CA ILE A 14 4.00 -20.37 19.41
C ILE A 14 4.77 -21.63 19.81
N PRO A 15 4.68 -22.74 19.05
CA PRO A 15 5.40 -23.95 19.38
C PRO A 15 6.91 -23.70 19.32
N ALA A 16 7.65 -24.28 20.25
CA ALA A 16 9.13 -24.17 20.30
C ALA A 16 9.83 -24.69 19.03
N SER A 17 9.12 -25.44 18.20
CA SER A 17 9.52 -25.84 16.85
C SER A 17 8.28 -26.04 15.99
N ILE A 18 8.29 -25.47 14.78
CA ILE A 18 7.22 -25.66 13.80
C ILE A 18 7.40 -27.02 13.15
N PRO A 19 6.33 -27.83 13.06
CA PRO A 19 6.41 -29.09 12.33
C PRO A 19 6.84 -28.84 10.88
N ALA A 20 7.76 -29.63 10.37
CA ALA A 20 8.15 -29.57 8.95
C ALA A 20 6.97 -29.83 7.99
N THR A 21 5.85 -30.35 8.52
CA THR A 21 4.58 -30.58 7.80
C THR A 21 3.66 -29.36 7.78
N ASP A 22 3.97 -28.28 8.52
CA ASP A 22 3.19 -27.04 8.43
C ASP A 22 3.28 -26.47 7.02
N PRO A 23 2.17 -26.12 6.36
CA PRO A 23 2.18 -25.61 4.98
C PRO A 23 2.97 -24.31 4.84
N LEU A 24 3.15 -23.55 5.93
CA LEU A 24 3.93 -22.32 5.96
C LEU A 24 5.39 -22.49 6.40
N ALA A 25 5.85 -23.74 6.71
CA ALA A 25 7.27 -23.95 6.97
C ALA A 25 8.11 -23.43 5.78
N PRO A 26 9.24 -22.75 5.97
CA PRO A 26 10.03 -22.65 7.21
C PRO A 26 9.73 -21.40 8.07
N TYR A 27 8.59 -20.74 7.88
CA TYR A 27 8.25 -19.55 8.65
C TYR A 27 7.74 -19.89 10.06
N ASP A 28 7.94 -18.94 10.99
CA ASP A 28 7.55 -19.05 12.39
C ASP A 28 6.28 -18.26 12.71
N ALA A 29 5.96 -17.26 11.88
CA ALA A 29 4.80 -16.40 12.04
C ALA A 29 4.43 -15.69 10.72
N VAL A 30 3.20 -15.19 10.65
CA VAL A 30 2.70 -14.31 9.60
C VAL A 30 2.52 -12.89 10.15
N LEU A 31 3.06 -11.90 9.46
CA LEU A 31 2.86 -10.48 9.73
C LEU A 31 1.90 -9.89 8.69
N LEU A 32 0.67 -9.58 9.07
CA LEU A 32 -0.23 -8.75 8.26
C LEU A 32 0.26 -7.31 8.34
N LEU A 33 0.88 -6.84 7.27
CA LEU A 33 1.58 -5.56 7.22
C LEU A 33 0.73 -4.49 6.56
N SER A 34 0.28 -3.51 7.35
CA SER A 34 -0.65 -2.48 6.91
C SER A 34 -0.06 -1.07 6.98
N TYR A 35 -0.79 -0.14 6.40
CA TYR A 35 -0.50 1.29 6.49
C TYR A 35 -0.71 1.83 7.91
N GLY A 36 -1.75 1.32 8.60
CA GLY A 36 -2.18 1.81 9.89
C GLY A 36 -3.01 3.09 9.81
N GLY A 37 -3.62 3.47 10.93
CA GLY A 37 -4.41 4.69 11.00
C GLY A 37 -4.66 5.12 12.45
N PRO A 38 -5.10 6.39 12.68
CA PRO A 38 -5.43 6.87 14.00
C PRO A 38 -6.62 6.10 14.57
N ARG A 39 -6.66 5.95 15.89
CA ARG A 39 -7.74 5.26 16.63
C ARG A 39 -8.69 6.21 17.31
N ARG A 40 -8.26 7.45 17.51
CA ARG A 40 -8.98 8.51 18.24
C ARG A 40 -8.50 9.89 17.77
N PRO A 41 -9.22 10.98 18.09
CA PRO A 41 -8.90 12.32 17.61
C PRO A 41 -7.47 12.80 17.90
N GLU A 42 -6.92 12.42 19.05
CA GLU A 42 -5.58 12.82 19.48
C GLU A 42 -4.47 12.17 18.65
N ASP A 43 -4.77 11.02 18.05
CA ASP A 43 -3.82 10.25 17.24
C ASP A 43 -3.64 10.86 15.84
N VAL A 44 -4.60 11.67 15.36
CA VAL A 44 -4.66 12.08 13.94
C VAL A 44 -3.41 12.85 13.52
N LEU A 45 -3.06 13.93 14.23
CA LEU A 45 -1.90 14.74 13.84
C LEU A 45 -0.57 14.02 14.00
N PRO A 46 -0.29 13.27 15.08
CA PRO A 46 0.90 12.42 15.17
C PRO A 46 0.97 11.36 14.06
N PHE A 47 -0.14 10.69 13.76
CA PHE A 47 -0.20 9.74 12.63
C PHE A 47 0.14 10.41 11.30
N MET A 48 -0.43 11.58 11.01
CA MET A 48 -0.17 12.29 9.75
C MET A 48 1.30 12.73 9.64
N ARG A 49 1.93 13.15 10.75
CA ARG A 49 3.37 13.45 10.78
C ARG A 49 4.19 12.21 10.42
N ASN A 50 3.85 11.05 10.97
CA ASN A 50 4.51 9.78 10.63
C ASN A 50 4.31 9.42 9.16
N ALA A 51 3.07 9.50 8.66
CA ALA A 51 2.73 9.16 7.29
C ALA A 51 3.40 10.08 6.24
N THR A 52 3.74 11.32 6.63
CA THR A 52 4.37 12.31 5.76
C THR A 52 5.84 12.58 6.11
N ALA A 53 6.42 11.82 7.02
CA ALA A 53 7.81 11.99 7.45
C ALA A 53 8.78 12.01 6.25
N GLY A 54 9.74 12.92 6.27
CA GLY A 54 10.72 13.12 5.19
C GLY A 54 10.18 13.77 3.92
N ARG A 55 8.88 14.13 3.85
CA ARG A 55 8.29 14.81 2.69
C ARG A 55 8.22 16.33 2.81
N GLY A 56 8.59 16.90 3.96
CA GLY A 56 8.59 18.35 4.20
C GLY A 56 7.20 18.98 4.20
N VAL A 57 6.14 18.23 4.54
CA VAL A 57 4.78 18.75 4.63
C VAL A 57 4.64 19.58 5.90
N PRO A 58 4.26 20.87 5.82
CA PRO A 58 4.15 21.73 7.00
C PRO A 58 2.95 21.35 7.85
N ASP A 59 3.06 21.51 9.18
CA ASP A 59 1.99 21.21 10.14
C ASP A 59 0.67 21.92 9.82
N SER A 60 0.72 23.14 9.26
CA SER A 60 -0.50 23.86 8.85
C SER A 60 -1.33 23.08 7.83
N ARG A 61 -0.65 22.41 6.89
CA ARG A 61 -1.33 21.54 5.90
C ARG A 61 -1.85 20.25 6.55
N LEU A 62 -1.09 19.68 7.47
CA LEU A 62 -1.52 18.50 8.23
C LEU A 62 -2.77 18.81 9.07
N LEU A 63 -2.82 19.98 9.72
CA LEU A 63 -3.99 20.43 10.48
C LEU A 63 -5.23 20.61 9.59
N GLU A 64 -5.08 21.16 8.39
CA GLU A 64 -6.17 21.29 7.43
C GLU A 64 -6.74 19.91 7.06
N VAL A 65 -5.90 18.97 6.64
CA VAL A 65 -6.31 17.60 6.25
C VAL A 65 -6.82 16.81 7.46
N SER A 66 -6.35 17.10 8.68
CA SER A 66 -6.85 16.44 9.89
C SER A 66 -8.36 16.66 10.11
N GLY A 67 -8.93 17.73 9.57
CA GLY A 67 -10.36 17.99 9.58
C GLY A 67 -11.20 16.87 8.98
N HIS A 68 -10.69 16.19 7.96
CA HIS A 68 -11.35 15.04 7.34
C HIS A 68 -11.50 13.89 8.35
N TYR A 69 -10.43 13.55 9.07
CA TYR A 69 -10.47 12.53 10.13
C TYR A 69 -11.40 12.93 11.27
N GLN A 70 -11.37 14.20 11.70
CA GLN A 70 -12.20 14.69 12.80
C GLN A 70 -13.69 14.59 12.49
N GLY A 71 -14.08 14.79 11.21
CA GLY A 71 -15.46 14.61 10.74
C GLY A 71 -15.98 13.19 10.96
N PHE A 72 -15.08 12.19 11.05
CA PHE A 72 -15.40 10.78 11.32
C PHE A 72 -15.00 10.34 12.73
N GLY A 73 -14.94 11.25 13.69
CA GLY A 73 -14.61 10.94 15.08
C GLY A 73 -13.11 10.72 15.34
N GLY A 74 -12.24 11.09 14.39
CA GLY A 74 -10.78 11.01 14.53
C GLY A 74 -10.21 9.61 14.41
N ALA A 75 -10.99 8.62 13.97
CA ALA A 75 -10.55 7.24 13.83
C ALA A 75 -10.64 6.77 12.36
N SER A 76 -9.63 6.04 11.91
CA SER A 76 -9.68 5.36 10.61
C SER A 76 -10.26 3.95 10.77
N PRO A 77 -11.16 3.49 9.90
CA PRO A 77 -11.69 2.14 9.96
C PRO A 77 -10.65 1.05 9.70
N ILE A 78 -9.50 1.38 9.11
CA ILE A 78 -8.45 0.45 8.69
C ILE A 78 -8.00 -0.50 9.81
N ASN A 79 -7.92 -0.01 11.07
CA ASN A 79 -7.45 -0.84 12.18
C ASN A 79 -8.44 -1.95 12.52
N ALA A 80 -9.76 -1.66 12.50
CA ALA A 80 -10.81 -2.65 12.71
C ALA A 80 -10.83 -3.67 11.55
N ARG A 81 -10.75 -3.18 10.30
CA ARG A 81 -10.71 -4.04 9.10
C ARG A 81 -9.50 -4.95 9.08
N ASN A 82 -8.33 -4.45 9.52
CA ASN A 82 -7.12 -5.29 9.64
C ASN A 82 -7.28 -6.36 10.74
N ALA A 83 -7.95 -6.06 11.84
CA ALA A 83 -8.22 -7.05 12.89
C ALA A 83 -9.17 -8.14 12.37
N GLU A 84 -10.25 -7.77 11.68
CA GLU A 84 -11.17 -8.71 11.03
C GLU A 84 -10.43 -9.61 10.02
N LEU A 85 -9.59 -9.02 9.17
CA LEU A 85 -8.83 -9.77 8.17
C LEU A 85 -7.79 -10.70 8.83
N ARG A 86 -7.10 -10.26 9.88
CA ARG A 86 -6.19 -11.09 10.67
C ARG A 86 -6.92 -12.31 11.22
N ASP A 87 -8.09 -12.12 11.82
CA ASP A 87 -8.86 -13.19 12.45
C ASP A 87 -9.36 -14.19 11.39
N ALA A 88 -9.82 -13.70 10.24
CA ALA A 88 -10.23 -14.53 9.11
C ALA A 88 -9.04 -15.35 8.55
N LEU A 89 -7.88 -14.72 8.39
CA LEU A 89 -6.64 -15.40 7.96
C LEU A 89 -6.20 -16.47 8.97
N GLN A 90 -6.20 -16.13 10.27
CA GLN A 90 -5.83 -17.08 11.32
C GLN A 90 -6.73 -18.31 11.31
N ALA A 91 -8.05 -18.11 11.22
CA ALA A 91 -9.02 -19.20 11.15
C ALA A 91 -8.80 -20.06 9.90
N ARG A 92 -8.62 -19.43 8.74
CA ARG A 92 -8.44 -20.15 7.48
C ARG A 92 -7.11 -20.91 7.40
N LEU A 93 -6.03 -20.35 7.96
CA LEU A 93 -4.75 -21.02 8.08
C LEU A 93 -4.87 -22.27 8.98
N ALA A 94 -5.60 -22.18 10.10
CA ALA A 94 -5.86 -23.33 10.96
C ALA A 94 -6.60 -24.46 10.22
N GLU A 95 -7.63 -24.13 9.43
CA GLU A 95 -8.33 -25.10 8.57
C GLU A 95 -7.41 -25.74 7.51
N ARG A 96 -6.40 -25.00 7.05
CA ARG A 96 -5.39 -25.47 6.08
C ARG A 96 -4.21 -26.19 6.76
N GLY A 97 -4.25 -26.37 8.07
CA GLY A 97 -3.27 -27.13 8.85
C GLY A 97 -2.06 -26.36 9.35
N SER A 98 -2.08 -25.01 9.29
CA SER A 98 -1.05 -24.17 9.90
C SER A 98 -1.48 -23.69 11.28
N THR A 99 -0.53 -23.73 12.23
CA THR A 99 -0.72 -23.21 13.59
C THR A 99 0.04 -21.92 13.84
N LEU A 100 0.62 -21.32 12.80
CA LEU A 100 1.39 -20.09 12.92
C LEU A 100 0.52 -18.91 13.33
N PRO A 101 1.01 -18.06 14.25
CA PRO A 101 0.28 -16.85 14.62
C PRO A 101 0.26 -15.84 13.48
N VAL A 102 -0.87 -15.14 13.33
CA VAL A 102 -1.00 -13.98 12.46
C VAL A 102 -1.07 -12.72 13.32
N VAL A 103 -0.08 -11.84 13.18
CA VAL A 103 -0.03 -10.57 13.90
C VAL A 103 -0.17 -9.40 12.94
N VAL A 104 -0.61 -8.24 13.45
CA VAL A 104 -0.70 -7.00 12.66
C VAL A 104 0.47 -6.10 13.01
N GLY A 105 1.15 -5.57 12.00
CA GLY A 105 2.12 -4.50 12.13
C GLY A 105 1.84 -3.38 11.14
N ASN A 106 1.98 -2.14 11.57
CA ASN A 106 1.66 -0.97 10.76
C ASN A 106 2.90 -0.13 10.45
N ARG A 107 2.86 0.56 9.33
CA ARG A 107 3.91 1.46 8.88
C ARG A 107 3.91 2.79 9.63
N ASN A 108 2.73 3.36 9.86
CA ASN A 108 2.62 4.76 10.27
C ASN A 108 1.93 4.94 11.63
N TRP A 109 1.44 3.87 12.26
CA TRP A 109 0.80 3.91 13.57
C TRP A 109 0.97 2.61 14.35
N HIS A 110 0.64 2.63 15.63
CA HIS A 110 0.74 1.46 16.52
C HIS A 110 -0.22 0.31 16.17
N PRO A 111 0.21 -0.96 16.34
CA PRO A 111 1.59 -1.36 16.60
C PRO A 111 2.44 -1.12 15.35
N PHE A 112 3.60 -0.49 15.54
CA PHE A 112 4.53 -0.32 14.42
C PHE A 112 5.12 -1.68 14.00
N VAL A 113 5.54 -1.77 12.74
CA VAL A 113 6.17 -3.00 12.22
C VAL A 113 7.34 -3.47 13.08
N SER A 114 8.17 -2.56 13.59
CA SER A 114 9.29 -2.87 14.50
C SER A 114 8.81 -3.44 15.84
N GLN A 115 7.71 -2.92 16.39
CA GLN A 115 7.09 -3.44 17.62
C GLN A 115 6.57 -4.87 17.41
N ALA A 116 5.78 -5.08 16.34
CA ALA A 116 5.23 -6.40 16.02
C ALA A 116 6.32 -7.45 15.79
N LEU A 117 7.39 -7.08 15.06
CA LEU A 117 8.53 -7.96 14.84
C LEU A 117 9.31 -8.24 16.14
N ARG A 118 9.46 -7.26 17.05
CA ARG A 118 10.06 -7.46 18.37
C ARG A 118 9.24 -8.44 19.20
N GLU A 119 7.93 -8.23 19.30
CA GLU A 119 7.02 -9.13 20.02
C GLU A 119 7.13 -10.58 19.50
N LEU A 120 7.15 -10.77 18.18
CA LEU A 120 7.37 -12.09 17.57
C LEU A 120 8.75 -12.67 17.93
N ALA A 121 9.81 -11.85 17.85
CA ALA A 121 11.16 -12.30 18.19
C ALA A 121 11.31 -12.72 19.65
N ASP A 122 10.62 -12.04 20.57
CA ASP A 122 10.62 -12.37 22.01
C ASP A 122 9.90 -13.67 22.30
N THR A 123 8.96 -14.11 21.44
CA THR A 123 8.35 -15.44 21.52
C THR A 123 9.19 -16.56 20.88
N GLY A 124 10.32 -16.19 20.27
CA GLY A 124 11.24 -17.15 19.66
C GLY A 124 11.19 -17.20 18.12
N ALA A 125 10.30 -16.44 17.47
CA ALA A 125 10.27 -16.39 16.00
C ALA A 125 11.58 -15.83 15.44
N ARG A 126 12.04 -16.40 14.32
CA ARG A 126 13.27 -15.99 13.62
C ARG A 126 13.05 -15.82 12.13
N HIS A 127 12.00 -16.40 11.57
CA HIS A 127 11.68 -16.31 10.16
C HIS A 127 10.21 -15.94 10.00
N VAL A 128 9.92 -14.70 9.61
CA VAL A 128 8.57 -14.13 9.51
C VAL A 128 8.17 -13.94 8.05
N LEU A 129 6.93 -14.31 7.70
CA LEU A 129 6.35 -14.05 6.40
C LEU A 129 5.41 -12.86 6.46
N ALA A 130 5.74 -11.76 5.79
CA ALA A 130 4.92 -10.56 5.72
C ALA A 130 3.95 -10.60 4.53
N LEU A 131 2.68 -10.31 4.80
CA LEU A 131 1.59 -10.12 3.83
C LEU A 131 1.17 -8.65 3.86
N PRO A 132 1.57 -7.80 2.89
CA PRO A 132 1.11 -6.42 2.81
C PRO A 132 -0.38 -6.33 2.48
N THR A 133 -1.09 -5.39 3.09
CA THR A 133 -2.49 -5.09 2.77
C THR A 133 -2.65 -4.24 1.51
N ALA A 134 -1.79 -4.47 0.51
CA ALA A 134 -1.77 -3.79 -0.78
C ALA A 134 -1.67 -4.83 -1.90
N ALA A 135 -2.72 -4.95 -2.71
CA ALA A 135 -2.83 -5.98 -3.74
C ALA A 135 -1.99 -5.68 -4.98
N PHE A 136 -1.77 -4.40 -5.28
CA PHE A 136 -1.13 -3.95 -6.52
C PHE A 136 0.31 -3.53 -6.32
N GLY A 137 1.15 -3.81 -7.32
CA GLY A 137 2.56 -3.48 -7.31
C GLY A 137 2.81 -2.02 -7.71
N SER A 138 3.43 -1.26 -6.83
CA SER A 138 3.98 0.08 -7.07
C SER A 138 5.08 0.36 -6.06
N TYR A 139 5.75 1.50 -6.12
CA TYR A 139 6.68 1.87 -5.06
C TYR A 139 5.99 1.90 -3.69
N SER A 140 4.90 2.66 -3.57
CA SER A 140 4.17 2.82 -2.30
C SER A 140 3.43 1.55 -1.86
N GLY A 141 2.87 0.77 -2.80
CA GLY A 141 2.09 -0.43 -2.50
C GLY A 141 2.92 -1.71 -2.30
N CYS A 142 4.19 -1.74 -2.75
CA CYS A 142 5.00 -2.95 -2.72
C CYS A 142 6.42 -2.71 -2.20
N ARG A 143 7.22 -1.87 -2.88
CA ARG A 143 8.63 -1.71 -2.56
C ARG A 143 8.85 -1.01 -1.23
N GLN A 144 8.11 0.03 -0.93
CA GLN A 144 8.23 0.76 0.31
C GLN A 144 7.93 -0.14 1.52
N TYR A 145 6.99 -1.08 1.41
CA TYR A 145 6.77 -2.09 2.45
C TYR A 145 7.99 -3.00 2.65
N ARG A 146 8.68 -3.38 1.56
CA ARG A 146 9.93 -4.15 1.66
C ARG A 146 11.05 -3.36 2.33
N GLU A 147 11.16 -2.07 2.04
CA GLU A 147 12.15 -1.17 2.66
C GLU A 147 11.86 -0.98 4.16
N ASP A 148 10.60 -0.84 4.55
CA ASP A 148 10.18 -0.72 5.95
C ASP A 148 10.49 -2.01 6.74
N LEU A 149 10.24 -3.20 6.15
CA LEU A 149 10.59 -4.48 6.76
C LEU A 149 12.11 -4.61 6.96
N ALA A 150 12.90 -4.27 5.97
CA ALA A 150 14.36 -4.31 6.06
C ALA A 150 14.90 -3.35 7.13
N GLY A 151 14.33 -2.14 7.21
CA GLY A 151 14.66 -1.17 8.25
C GLY A 151 14.31 -1.66 9.64
N ALA A 152 13.13 -2.23 9.83
CA ALA A 152 12.70 -2.79 11.12
C ALA A 152 13.59 -3.97 11.56
N ALA A 153 13.92 -4.89 10.66
CA ALA A 153 14.84 -6.00 10.94
C ALA A 153 16.24 -5.50 11.34
N ALA A 154 16.75 -4.47 10.64
CA ALA A 154 18.05 -3.87 10.97
C ALA A 154 18.05 -3.19 12.35
N LEU A 155 16.97 -2.51 12.74
CA LEU A 155 16.80 -1.95 14.08
C LEU A 155 16.84 -3.04 15.16
N LEU A 156 16.17 -4.14 14.95
CA LEU A 156 16.16 -5.29 15.89
C LEU A 156 17.54 -5.94 16.00
N ALA A 157 18.25 -6.09 14.88
CA ALA A 157 19.62 -6.61 14.88
C ALA A 157 20.59 -5.67 15.61
N ALA A 158 20.34 -4.36 15.64
CA ALA A 158 21.08 -3.39 16.42
C ALA A 158 20.68 -3.31 17.90
N GLY A 159 19.68 -4.12 18.33
CA GLY A 159 19.23 -4.16 19.73
C GLY A 159 18.22 -3.06 20.08
N ALA A 160 17.54 -2.43 19.10
CA ALA A 160 16.43 -1.53 19.39
C ALA A 160 15.25 -2.31 19.99
N ASP A 161 14.54 -1.70 20.94
CA ASP A 161 13.38 -2.32 21.62
C ASP A 161 12.10 -2.35 20.76
N GLY A 162 12.12 -1.77 19.59
CA GLY A 162 10.95 -1.63 18.72
C GLY A 162 10.00 -0.50 19.12
N SER A 163 10.21 0.16 20.26
CA SER A 163 9.32 1.20 20.79
C SER A 163 9.43 2.56 20.08
N THR A 164 10.46 2.75 19.27
CA THR A 164 10.73 4.00 18.57
C THR A 164 9.82 4.16 17.36
N GLY A 165 8.61 4.66 17.61
CA GLY A 165 7.57 4.87 16.62
C GLY A 165 7.49 6.26 16.00
N ASP A 166 8.50 7.08 16.17
CA ASP A 166 8.51 8.42 15.57
C ASP A 166 9.12 8.33 14.17
N GLY A 167 8.26 8.03 13.18
CA GLY A 167 8.57 8.06 11.77
C GLY A 167 9.96 7.55 11.38
N PHE A 168 10.06 6.82 10.32
CA PHE A 168 11.33 6.36 9.71
C PHE A 168 12.23 7.57 9.33
N GLU A 169 12.63 8.39 10.30
CA GLU A 169 13.64 9.39 10.07
C GLU A 169 15.04 8.79 10.18
N ALA A 170 15.87 9.21 9.25
CA ALA A 170 17.21 8.73 8.93
C ALA A 170 18.27 8.83 10.07
N ASP A 171 17.89 9.02 11.31
CA ASP A 171 18.77 9.06 12.47
C ASP A 171 18.63 7.84 13.38
N ALA A 172 18.56 6.65 12.77
CA ALA A 172 18.61 5.39 13.52
C ALA A 172 19.86 5.28 14.41
N ALA A 173 20.94 5.97 14.07
CA ALA A 173 22.18 6.01 14.86
C ALA A 173 22.05 6.82 16.16
N ALA A 174 21.13 7.79 16.24
CA ALA A 174 20.94 8.62 17.43
C ALA A 174 20.00 7.97 18.48
N ARG A 175 19.26 6.92 18.13
CA ARG A 175 18.21 6.31 18.94
C ARG A 175 18.63 5.01 19.66
N VAL A 176 19.86 4.56 19.50
CA VAL A 176 20.43 3.40 20.22
C VAL A 176 20.71 3.69 21.71
N GLY A 177 20.28 4.82 22.25
CA GLY A 177 20.55 5.26 23.63
C GLY A 177 19.44 4.96 24.67
N GLY A 178 18.34 4.30 24.30
CA GLY A 178 17.38 3.75 25.26
C GLY A 178 17.88 2.40 25.79
N GLU A 179 17.33 1.91 26.93
CA GLU A 179 17.59 0.54 27.40
C GLU A 179 17.12 -0.43 26.30
N GLY A 180 17.99 -0.71 25.33
CA GLY A 180 17.69 -1.49 24.15
C GLY A 180 17.41 -2.96 24.51
N GLY A 181 16.54 -3.59 23.74
CA GLY A 181 16.36 -5.04 23.80
C GLY A 181 17.63 -5.77 23.37
N ALA A 182 17.71 -7.08 23.65
CA ALA A 182 18.81 -7.87 23.10
C ALA A 182 18.77 -7.86 21.56
N PRO A 183 19.93 -7.76 20.89
CA PRO A 183 20.01 -7.91 19.44
C PRO A 183 19.36 -9.23 18.98
N VAL A 184 18.53 -9.16 17.94
CA VAL A 184 17.87 -10.32 17.36
C VAL A 184 18.08 -10.34 15.86
N ASP A 185 18.62 -11.46 15.39
CA ASP A 185 18.69 -11.76 13.95
C ASP A 185 17.33 -12.34 13.52
N LEU A 186 16.60 -11.56 12.72
CA LEU A 186 15.28 -11.88 12.24
C LEU A 186 15.24 -11.76 10.71
N THR A 187 14.91 -12.84 10.04
CA THR A 187 14.66 -12.84 8.60
C THR A 187 13.19 -12.55 8.34
N VAL A 188 12.92 -11.61 7.44
CA VAL A 188 11.55 -11.28 7.04
C VAL A 188 11.42 -11.36 5.53
N ASP A 189 10.60 -12.30 5.07
CA ASP A 189 10.20 -12.42 3.68
C ASP A 189 8.85 -11.75 3.45
N LYS A 190 8.58 -11.37 2.19
CA LYS A 190 7.34 -10.72 1.78
C LYS A 190 6.67 -11.49 0.65
N THR A 191 5.33 -11.57 0.66
CA THR A 191 4.55 -12.11 -0.46
C THR A 191 4.61 -11.19 -1.67
N ARG A 192 4.29 -11.72 -2.85
CA ARG A 192 4.10 -10.93 -4.08
C ARG A 192 2.82 -10.09 -4.02
N PRO A 193 2.65 -9.09 -4.91
CA PRO A 193 1.34 -8.51 -5.23
C PRO A 193 0.35 -9.59 -5.70
N TYR A 194 -0.91 -9.45 -5.31
CA TYR A 194 -1.95 -10.48 -5.49
C TYR A 194 -3.21 -9.97 -6.18
N TYR A 195 -3.13 -8.83 -6.90
CA TYR A 195 -4.24 -8.21 -7.61
C TYR A 195 -4.96 -9.15 -8.59
N ASN A 196 -4.27 -10.15 -9.09
CA ASN A 196 -4.75 -11.08 -10.10
C ASN A 196 -5.02 -12.50 -9.57
N THR A 197 -5.34 -12.60 -8.28
CA THR A 197 -5.78 -13.88 -7.69
C THR A 197 -7.27 -14.12 -7.95
N PRO A 198 -7.69 -15.40 -8.05
CA PRO A 198 -9.09 -15.73 -8.28
C PRO A 198 -10.05 -15.15 -7.24
N GLY A 199 -9.69 -15.21 -5.96
CA GLY A 199 -10.57 -14.74 -4.91
C GLY A 199 -10.68 -13.23 -4.83
N LEU A 200 -9.65 -12.47 -5.24
CA LEU A 200 -9.79 -11.02 -5.34
C LEU A 200 -10.74 -10.64 -6.49
N LEU A 201 -10.66 -11.34 -7.62
CA LEU A 201 -11.58 -11.16 -8.73
C LEU A 201 -13.03 -11.45 -8.28
N GLU A 202 -13.26 -12.62 -7.69
CA GLU A 202 -14.61 -13.06 -7.26
C GLU A 202 -15.22 -12.10 -6.26
N ALA A 203 -14.48 -11.71 -5.22
CA ALA A 203 -14.94 -10.79 -4.20
C ALA A 203 -15.31 -9.40 -4.75
N ASN A 204 -14.56 -8.87 -5.71
CA ASN A 204 -14.91 -7.62 -6.37
C ASN A 204 -16.15 -7.77 -7.25
N VAL A 205 -16.28 -8.88 -7.98
CA VAL A 205 -17.47 -9.14 -8.81
C VAL A 205 -18.72 -9.20 -7.94
N ASP A 206 -18.68 -9.95 -6.82
CA ASP A 206 -19.81 -10.08 -5.90
C ASP A 206 -20.22 -8.73 -5.32
N ALA A 207 -19.26 -7.94 -4.85
CA ALA A 207 -19.52 -6.60 -4.29
C ALA A 207 -20.12 -5.63 -5.34
N ILE A 208 -19.64 -5.69 -6.58
CA ILE A 208 -20.18 -4.86 -7.66
C ILE A 208 -21.60 -5.27 -8.01
N VAL A 209 -21.87 -6.57 -8.15
CA VAL A 209 -23.23 -7.08 -8.46
C VAL A 209 -24.21 -6.70 -7.35
N GLU A 210 -23.81 -6.74 -6.07
CA GLU A 210 -24.62 -6.28 -4.94
C GLU A 210 -24.93 -4.78 -5.06
N ALA A 211 -23.95 -3.95 -5.44
CA ALA A 211 -24.17 -2.51 -5.64
C ALA A 211 -25.13 -2.22 -6.81
N TYR A 212 -25.08 -3.01 -7.89
CA TYR A 212 -26.11 -2.94 -8.94
C TYR A 212 -27.49 -3.27 -8.42
N GLY A 213 -27.59 -4.26 -7.52
CA GLY A 213 -28.84 -4.58 -6.82
C GLY A 213 -29.41 -3.39 -6.04
N THR A 214 -28.54 -2.64 -5.34
CA THR A 214 -28.92 -1.42 -4.62
C THR A 214 -29.54 -0.36 -5.55
N LEU A 215 -28.98 -0.16 -6.75
CA LEU A 215 -29.55 0.77 -7.74
C LEU A 215 -30.84 0.24 -8.36
N ALA A 216 -30.94 -1.06 -8.56
CA ALA A 216 -32.17 -1.69 -9.05
C ALA A 216 -33.34 -1.49 -8.06
N GLU A 217 -33.10 -1.54 -6.75
CA GLU A 217 -34.10 -1.21 -5.72
C GLU A 217 -34.58 0.26 -5.79
N GLN A 218 -33.71 1.15 -6.31
CA GLN A 218 -34.02 2.56 -6.59
C GLN A 218 -34.73 2.76 -7.94
N GLY A 219 -34.98 1.68 -8.70
CA GLY A 219 -35.65 1.72 -9.99
C GLY A 219 -34.75 2.00 -11.19
N VAL A 220 -33.43 1.93 -11.02
CA VAL A 220 -32.46 2.10 -12.12
C VAL A 220 -32.23 0.76 -12.80
N ALA A 221 -32.43 0.70 -14.13
CA ALA A 221 -32.14 -0.52 -14.88
C ALA A 221 -30.64 -0.78 -14.97
N ALA A 222 -30.22 -2.03 -14.81
CA ALA A 222 -28.78 -2.36 -14.81
C ALA A 222 -28.07 -1.96 -16.13
N ALA A 223 -28.79 -1.98 -17.26
CA ALA A 223 -28.24 -1.52 -18.55
C ALA A 223 -27.98 -0.01 -18.62
N ASP A 224 -28.62 0.78 -17.76
CA ASP A 224 -28.44 2.24 -17.70
C ASP A 224 -27.39 2.67 -16.65
N VAL A 225 -26.73 1.71 -16.01
CA VAL A 225 -25.73 1.96 -14.96
C VAL A 225 -24.32 1.96 -15.54
N ARG A 226 -23.56 3.01 -15.23
CA ARG A 226 -22.10 3.09 -15.53
C ARG A 226 -21.30 2.55 -14.37
N LEU A 227 -20.35 1.65 -14.63
CA LEU A 227 -19.43 1.12 -13.63
C LEU A 227 -18.16 1.99 -13.57
N VAL A 228 -17.93 2.62 -12.44
CA VAL A 228 -16.77 3.49 -12.20
C VAL A 228 -15.79 2.74 -11.28
N LEU A 229 -14.71 2.21 -11.87
CA LEU A 229 -13.67 1.48 -11.18
C LEU A 229 -12.66 2.45 -10.58
N VAL A 230 -12.51 2.48 -9.25
CA VAL A 230 -11.70 3.47 -8.54
C VAL A 230 -10.46 2.83 -7.91
N THR A 231 -9.33 3.51 -8.07
CA THR A 231 -8.08 3.19 -7.37
C THR A 231 -7.38 4.46 -6.88
N HIS A 232 -6.37 4.29 -6.01
CA HIS A 232 -5.60 5.42 -5.51
C HIS A 232 -4.78 6.07 -6.64
N SER A 233 -4.85 7.39 -6.77
CA SER A 233 -3.96 8.12 -7.67
C SER A 233 -2.51 8.06 -7.17
N ILE A 234 -1.57 7.89 -8.08
CA ILE A 234 -0.13 7.97 -7.79
C ILE A 234 0.54 8.95 -8.76
N PRO A 235 1.69 9.53 -8.39
CA PRO A 235 2.46 10.37 -9.30
C PRO A 235 2.86 9.62 -10.58
N LEU A 236 2.82 10.30 -11.73
CA LEU A 236 3.21 9.70 -13.02
C LEU A 236 4.62 9.12 -13.02
N GLY A 237 5.56 9.73 -12.27
CA GLY A 237 6.90 9.18 -12.10
C GLY A 237 6.92 7.85 -11.33
N MET A 238 6.00 7.68 -10.37
CA MET A 238 5.85 6.42 -9.65
C MET A 238 5.20 5.35 -10.54
N GLU A 239 4.22 5.72 -11.35
CA GLU A 239 3.63 4.84 -12.36
C GLU A 239 4.70 4.32 -13.31
N ALA A 240 5.52 5.21 -13.88
CA ALA A 240 6.62 4.83 -14.77
C ALA A 240 7.66 3.90 -14.12
N GLY A 241 7.86 4.02 -12.78
CA GLY A 241 8.76 3.18 -12.01
C GLY A 241 8.15 1.88 -11.47
N SER A 242 6.85 1.64 -11.66
CA SER A 242 6.14 0.51 -11.05
C SER A 242 6.33 -0.82 -11.78
N ALA A 243 6.75 -0.79 -13.05
CA ALA A 243 7.10 -1.99 -13.80
C ALA A 243 8.49 -2.52 -13.39
N PRO A 244 8.74 -3.84 -13.47
CA PRO A 244 10.09 -4.37 -13.41
C PRO A 244 10.89 -3.81 -14.60
N THR A 245 12.01 -3.15 -14.32
CA THR A 245 12.96 -2.83 -15.39
C THR A 245 13.78 -4.07 -15.69
N PRO A 246 14.00 -4.46 -16.97
CA PRO A 246 14.99 -5.46 -17.31
C PRO A 246 16.31 -5.07 -16.64
N GLU A 247 16.92 -5.97 -15.89
CA GLU A 247 18.28 -5.76 -15.45
C GLU A 247 19.11 -5.56 -16.73
N SER A 248 19.67 -4.38 -16.89
CA SER A 248 20.80 -4.24 -17.81
C SER A 248 21.87 -5.15 -17.23
N ASP A 249 22.05 -6.33 -17.80
CA ASP A 249 23.16 -7.22 -17.52
C ASP A 249 24.39 -6.33 -17.39
N GLY A 250 25.06 -6.37 -16.23
CA GLY A 250 26.14 -5.49 -15.88
C GLY A 250 27.19 -5.38 -16.98
N ALA A 251 27.00 -4.42 -17.86
CA ALA A 251 28.03 -3.96 -18.75
C ALA A 251 29.06 -3.23 -17.89
N SER A 252 30.02 -3.98 -17.35
CA SER A 252 31.31 -3.41 -17.03
C SER A 252 31.82 -2.79 -18.33
N GLU A 253 31.97 -1.47 -18.35
CA GLU A 253 32.75 -0.79 -19.40
C GLU A 253 34.17 -1.31 -19.37
N SER A 254 34.44 -2.33 -20.20
CA SER A 254 35.76 -2.60 -20.73
C SER A 254 35.64 -2.55 -22.23
N ALA A 255 36.13 -1.45 -22.80
CA ALA A 255 36.33 -1.30 -24.22
C ALA A 255 37.21 -2.41 -24.77
N GLY A 256 36.69 -3.16 -25.76
CA GLY A 256 37.46 -4.20 -26.47
C GLY A 256 36.67 -4.85 -27.60
N ALA A 257 36.85 -4.31 -28.77
CA ALA A 257 36.72 -4.88 -30.12
C ALA A 257 35.99 -6.21 -30.33
N GLY A 258 34.91 -6.17 -31.10
CA GLY A 258 34.62 -7.08 -32.21
C GLY A 258 34.22 -8.51 -31.87
N GLN A 259 32.88 -8.82 -31.94
CA GLN A 259 32.44 -10.17 -32.33
C GLN A 259 31.15 -10.13 -33.17
N PRO A 260 30.99 -11.15 -34.08
CA PRO A 260 29.99 -11.14 -35.13
C PRO A 260 28.63 -11.64 -34.67
N ALA A 261 27.60 -11.17 -35.38
CA ALA A 261 26.20 -11.55 -35.23
C ALA A 261 25.95 -13.05 -35.43
N GLY A 262 25.02 -13.61 -34.66
CA GLY A 262 24.27 -14.80 -35.02
C GLY A 262 24.52 -16.04 -34.18
N ARG A 263 23.74 -16.19 -33.10
CA ARG A 263 23.46 -17.50 -32.52
C ARG A 263 21.96 -17.60 -32.19
N PRO A 264 21.26 -18.65 -32.69
CA PRO A 264 19.84 -18.81 -32.34
C PRO A 264 19.69 -19.15 -30.87
N ALA A 265 18.67 -18.57 -30.24
CA ALA A 265 18.30 -18.85 -28.85
C ALA A 265 18.00 -20.35 -28.69
N GLY A 266 18.69 -21.00 -27.78
CA GLY A 266 18.41 -22.36 -27.34
C GLY A 266 17.10 -22.45 -26.58
N PRO A 267 16.55 -23.66 -26.34
CA PRO A 267 15.30 -23.83 -25.61
C PRO A 267 15.42 -23.27 -24.20
N ARG A 268 14.41 -22.42 -23.81
CA ARG A 268 14.30 -21.83 -22.48
C ARG A 268 14.15 -22.92 -21.42
N GLU A 269 14.91 -22.80 -20.35
CA GLU A 269 14.72 -23.64 -19.17
C GLU A 269 13.34 -23.39 -18.54
N PRO A 270 12.61 -24.43 -18.09
CA PRO A 270 11.36 -24.28 -17.38
C PRO A 270 11.63 -23.63 -16.03
N GLY A 271 10.99 -22.47 -15.78
CA GLY A 271 11.07 -21.72 -14.50
C GLY A 271 11.37 -20.24 -14.62
N VAL A 272 11.74 -19.71 -15.80
CA VAL A 272 11.88 -18.27 -16.00
C VAL A 272 10.50 -17.69 -16.33
N ALA A 273 9.95 -16.92 -15.39
CA ALA A 273 8.74 -16.13 -15.63
C ALA A 273 8.84 -15.36 -16.94
N ALA A 274 7.75 -15.31 -17.71
CA ALA A 274 7.66 -14.52 -18.92
C ALA A 274 8.19 -13.10 -18.68
N ASP A 275 8.83 -12.53 -19.69
CA ASP A 275 9.32 -11.16 -19.68
C ASP A 275 8.17 -10.19 -19.37
N LEU A 276 8.06 -9.81 -18.09
CA LEU A 276 7.02 -8.93 -17.55
C LEU A 276 7.37 -7.44 -17.73
N SER A 277 8.34 -7.13 -18.58
CA SER A 277 9.08 -5.88 -18.57
C SER A 277 8.30 -4.63 -19.00
N THR A 278 7.13 -4.75 -19.63
CA THR A 278 6.39 -3.57 -20.12
C THR A 278 4.90 -3.51 -19.75
N GLU A 279 4.33 -4.61 -19.27
CA GLU A 279 2.87 -4.75 -19.10
C GLU A 279 2.40 -4.78 -17.64
N VAL A 280 3.29 -4.51 -16.69
CA VAL A 280 3.01 -4.69 -15.25
C VAL A 280 3.10 -3.39 -14.46
N SER A 281 2.96 -2.24 -15.12
CA SER A 281 2.83 -0.96 -14.42
C SER A 281 1.56 -0.94 -13.56
N TYR A 282 1.50 -0.05 -12.59
CA TYR A 282 0.35 0.06 -11.70
C TYR A 282 -0.98 0.21 -12.47
N VAL A 283 -1.02 1.07 -13.49
CA VAL A 283 -2.20 1.23 -14.35
C VAL A 283 -2.47 -0.03 -15.17
N ALA A 284 -1.43 -0.67 -15.72
CA ALA A 284 -1.59 -1.89 -16.50
C ALA A 284 -2.14 -3.06 -15.67
N GLN A 285 -1.74 -3.19 -14.39
CA GLN A 285 -2.30 -4.16 -13.46
C GLN A 285 -3.81 -3.95 -13.27
N HIS A 286 -4.24 -2.71 -13.06
CA HIS A 286 -5.68 -2.38 -12.89
C HIS A 286 -6.47 -2.64 -14.17
N ARG A 287 -5.93 -2.28 -15.33
CA ARG A 287 -6.56 -2.55 -16.62
C ARG A 287 -6.65 -4.05 -16.91
N ALA A 288 -5.61 -4.81 -16.56
CA ALA A 288 -5.62 -6.27 -16.74
C ALA A 288 -6.69 -6.94 -15.85
N LEU A 289 -6.87 -6.46 -14.62
CA LEU A 289 -7.95 -6.94 -13.75
C LEU A 289 -9.31 -6.50 -14.29
N ALA A 290 -9.48 -5.24 -14.67
CA ALA A 290 -10.74 -4.73 -15.23
C ALA A 290 -11.17 -5.51 -16.49
N ALA A 291 -10.23 -5.89 -17.35
CA ALA A 291 -10.50 -6.64 -18.58
C ALA A 291 -11.16 -8.01 -18.37
N ILE A 292 -11.00 -8.61 -17.18
CA ILE A 292 -11.64 -9.87 -16.81
C ILE A 292 -12.82 -9.67 -15.86
N LEU A 293 -12.76 -8.65 -15.00
CA LEU A 293 -13.77 -8.33 -14.00
C LEU A 293 -15.05 -7.82 -14.68
N VAL A 294 -14.94 -6.85 -15.60
CA VAL A 294 -16.10 -6.22 -16.22
C VAL A 294 -16.96 -7.22 -17.03
N PRO A 295 -16.37 -8.09 -17.89
CA PRO A 295 -17.16 -9.14 -18.55
C PRO A 295 -17.81 -10.13 -17.57
N GLU A 296 -17.17 -10.46 -16.45
CA GLU A 296 -17.76 -11.35 -15.45
C GLU A 296 -18.94 -10.66 -14.72
N VAL A 297 -18.83 -9.37 -14.41
CA VAL A 297 -19.95 -8.57 -13.89
C VAL A 297 -21.12 -8.57 -14.89
N ALA A 298 -20.85 -8.29 -16.19
CA ALA A 298 -21.88 -8.34 -17.23
C ALA A 298 -22.59 -9.69 -17.27
N ARG A 299 -21.81 -10.77 -17.27
CA ARG A 299 -22.35 -12.15 -17.25
C ARG A 299 -23.23 -12.43 -16.03
N ARG A 300 -22.83 -11.98 -14.84
CA ARG A 300 -23.61 -12.16 -13.59
C ARG A 300 -24.90 -11.36 -13.60
N LEU A 301 -24.90 -10.18 -14.22
CA LEU A 301 -26.07 -9.31 -14.38
C LEU A 301 -26.97 -9.74 -15.54
N GLY A 302 -26.54 -10.69 -16.39
CA GLY A 302 -27.29 -11.10 -17.60
C GLY A 302 -27.27 -10.03 -18.69
N LEU A 303 -26.26 -9.17 -18.72
CA LEU A 303 -26.05 -8.14 -19.73
C LEU A 303 -25.09 -8.61 -20.81
N GLU A 304 -25.19 -8.06 -22.01
CA GLU A 304 -24.22 -8.30 -23.09
C GLU A 304 -22.88 -7.63 -22.78
N GLU A 305 -22.95 -6.39 -22.30
CA GLU A 305 -21.77 -5.62 -21.86
C GLU A 305 -22.11 -4.69 -20.69
N VAL A 306 -21.10 -4.23 -19.98
CA VAL A 306 -21.15 -3.18 -18.95
C VAL A 306 -20.18 -2.08 -19.33
N GLU A 307 -20.69 -0.87 -19.51
CA GLU A 307 -19.83 0.29 -19.70
C GLU A 307 -19.06 0.61 -18.43
N SER A 308 -17.74 0.79 -18.53
CA SER A 308 -16.90 1.00 -17.35
C SER A 308 -15.74 1.94 -17.62
N ASP A 309 -15.34 2.67 -16.59
CA ASP A 309 -14.21 3.60 -16.61
C ASP A 309 -13.27 3.33 -15.43
N LEU A 310 -11.97 3.52 -15.67
CA LEU A 310 -10.95 3.51 -14.62
C LEU A 310 -10.63 4.95 -14.23
N VAL A 311 -10.90 5.29 -12.98
CA VAL A 311 -10.68 6.61 -12.40
C VAL A 311 -9.87 6.52 -11.11
N TYR A 312 -9.50 7.68 -10.57
CA TYR A 312 -8.57 7.76 -9.44
C TYR A 312 -9.15 8.65 -8.34
N CYS A 313 -8.70 8.41 -7.09
CA CYS A 313 -9.02 9.26 -5.94
C CYS A 313 -7.76 9.55 -5.12
N SER A 314 -7.89 10.33 -4.05
CA SER A 314 -6.86 10.54 -3.01
C SER A 314 -5.56 11.17 -3.50
N ARG A 315 -5.64 12.14 -4.41
CA ARG A 315 -4.48 12.93 -4.81
C ARG A 315 -3.97 13.77 -3.64
N SER A 316 -2.80 13.40 -3.09
CA SER A 316 -2.27 13.98 -1.85
C SER A 316 -0.96 14.77 -2.01
N GLY A 317 -0.45 14.95 -3.23
CA GLY A 317 0.84 15.57 -3.48
C GLY A 317 0.78 17.07 -3.76
N PRO A 318 1.95 17.71 -3.93
CA PRO A 318 2.01 19.13 -4.28
C PRO A 318 1.34 19.40 -5.63
N PRO A 319 0.73 20.59 -5.82
CA PRO A 319 -0.02 20.92 -7.04
C PRO A 319 0.79 20.80 -8.35
N GLN A 320 2.12 20.91 -8.25
CA GLN A 320 3.03 20.84 -9.40
C GLN A 320 3.32 19.40 -9.85
N ALA A 321 3.11 18.41 -8.97
CA ALA A 321 3.30 17.02 -9.33
C ALA A 321 2.14 16.56 -10.22
N ARG A 322 2.48 15.92 -11.34
CA ARG A 322 1.48 15.27 -12.20
C ARG A 322 1.12 13.90 -11.64
N TRP A 323 -0.16 13.68 -11.46
CA TRP A 323 -0.73 12.46 -10.91
C TRP A 323 -1.56 11.74 -11.98
N LEU A 324 -1.96 10.50 -11.68
CA LEU A 324 -2.91 9.78 -12.52
C LEU A 324 -4.28 10.46 -12.48
N GLU A 325 -4.90 10.56 -13.63
CA GLU A 325 -6.20 11.19 -13.90
C GLU A 325 -7.06 10.24 -14.75
N PRO A 326 -8.41 10.42 -14.77
CA PRO A 326 -9.19 11.47 -14.13
C PRO A 326 -9.48 11.22 -12.65
N ASP A 327 -9.75 12.28 -11.87
CA ASP A 327 -10.35 12.19 -10.55
C ASP A 327 -11.79 11.68 -10.64
N VAL A 328 -12.26 10.96 -9.61
CA VAL A 328 -13.61 10.39 -9.58
C VAL A 328 -14.69 11.46 -9.64
N ASN A 329 -14.51 12.60 -8.97
CA ASN A 329 -15.50 13.69 -8.98
C ASN A 329 -15.56 14.39 -10.34
N ASP A 330 -14.38 14.72 -10.92
CA ASP A 330 -14.30 15.28 -12.27
C ASP A 330 -14.98 14.38 -13.31
N HIS A 331 -14.82 13.06 -13.12
CA HIS A 331 -15.44 12.08 -14.02
C HIS A 331 -16.97 12.01 -13.87
N LEU A 332 -17.50 12.04 -12.64
CA LEU A 332 -18.95 12.10 -12.39
C LEU A 332 -19.57 13.37 -13.00
N GLU A 333 -18.91 14.53 -12.87
CA GLU A 333 -19.33 15.78 -13.49
C GLU A 333 -19.35 15.69 -15.03
N ALA A 334 -18.32 15.08 -15.62
CA ALA A 334 -18.25 14.87 -17.07
C ALA A 334 -19.38 13.94 -17.56
N LEU A 335 -19.62 12.82 -16.89
CA LEU A 335 -20.73 11.90 -17.21
C LEU A 335 -22.09 12.61 -17.13
N ALA A 336 -22.30 13.44 -16.11
CA ALA A 336 -23.53 14.22 -15.98
C ALA A 336 -23.72 15.23 -17.14
N ALA A 337 -22.63 15.71 -17.70
CA ALA A 337 -22.63 16.60 -18.87
C ALA A 337 -22.71 15.87 -20.21
N GLY A 338 -22.80 14.53 -20.22
CA GLY A 338 -22.90 13.73 -21.44
C GLY A 338 -21.56 13.55 -22.18
N GLN A 339 -20.46 13.49 -21.44
CA GLN A 339 -19.11 13.31 -21.99
C GLN A 339 -18.20 12.56 -21.02
N LEU A 340 -17.09 12.04 -21.52
CA LEU A 340 -15.96 11.58 -20.69
C LEU A 340 -15.02 12.75 -20.37
N THR A 341 -14.10 12.55 -19.44
CA THR A 341 -13.15 13.59 -19.03
C THR A 341 -12.15 14.00 -20.11
N ASP A 342 -11.96 13.19 -21.15
CA ASP A 342 -11.19 13.55 -22.34
C ASP A 342 -11.98 14.38 -23.38
N GLY A 343 -13.26 14.66 -23.08
CA GLY A 343 -14.18 15.42 -23.93
C GLY A 343 -14.88 14.57 -25.00
N SER A 344 -14.66 13.26 -25.05
CA SER A 344 -15.40 12.37 -25.95
C SER A 344 -16.87 12.24 -25.50
N PRO A 345 -17.84 12.20 -26.45
CA PRO A 345 -19.25 12.03 -26.10
C PRO A 345 -19.50 10.72 -25.35
N ALA A 346 -20.34 10.78 -24.32
CA ALA A 346 -20.86 9.63 -23.60
C ALA A 346 -22.32 9.86 -23.23
N ASP A 347 -23.09 8.83 -23.15
CA ASP A 347 -24.47 8.95 -22.67
C ASP A 347 -24.47 9.23 -21.16
N ARG A 348 -25.36 10.12 -20.71
CA ARG A 348 -25.57 10.32 -19.28
C ARG A 348 -26.19 9.06 -18.69
N PRO A 349 -25.52 8.38 -17.72
CA PRO A 349 -26.09 7.16 -17.16
C PRO A 349 -27.29 7.42 -16.27
N GLY A 350 -28.17 6.43 -16.14
CA GLY A 350 -29.29 6.44 -15.20
C GLY A 350 -28.84 6.32 -13.74
N GLY A 351 -27.62 5.84 -13.49
CA GLY A 351 -26.96 5.74 -12.19
C GLY A 351 -25.52 5.29 -12.33
N VAL A 352 -24.77 5.36 -11.24
CA VAL A 352 -23.37 4.92 -11.19
C VAL A 352 -23.12 3.94 -10.05
N VAL A 353 -22.42 2.85 -10.35
CA VAL A 353 -21.80 1.99 -9.34
C VAL A 353 -20.33 2.38 -9.23
N VAL A 354 -19.90 2.88 -8.08
CA VAL A 354 -18.52 3.23 -7.80
C VAL A 354 -17.85 2.10 -7.03
N ALA A 355 -16.88 1.45 -7.65
CA ALA A 355 -16.22 0.26 -7.12
C ALA A 355 -14.76 0.56 -6.74
N PRO A 356 -14.41 0.54 -5.44
CA PRO A 356 -13.05 0.76 -4.95
C PRO A 356 -12.17 -0.48 -5.16
N PHE A 357 -12.09 -1.00 -6.38
CA PHE A 357 -11.45 -2.28 -6.69
C PHE A 357 -9.91 -2.28 -6.54
N GLY A 358 -9.32 -1.09 -6.44
CA GLY A 358 -7.90 -0.89 -6.11
C GLY A 358 -7.57 -1.02 -4.62
N PHE A 359 -8.59 -1.19 -3.76
CA PHE A 359 -8.46 -1.23 -2.31
C PHE A 359 -8.99 -2.56 -1.76
N ILE A 360 -8.28 -3.12 -0.76
CA ILE A 360 -8.73 -4.39 -0.16
C ILE A 360 -9.62 -4.22 1.07
N SER A 361 -9.63 -3.04 1.67
CA SER A 361 -10.46 -2.74 2.84
C SER A 361 -10.78 -1.26 2.92
N ASP A 362 -11.86 -0.92 3.62
CA ASP A 362 -12.20 0.47 3.88
C ASP A 362 -11.17 1.12 4.81
N HIS A 363 -10.70 2.28 4.41
CA HIS A 363 -9.89 3.19 5.19
C HIS A 363 -10.37 4.62 4.96
N MET A 364 -9.74 5.62 5.58
CA MET A 364 -10.25 6.98 5.55
C MET A 364 -10.40 7.53 4.12
N GLU A 365 -9.47 7.22 3.23
CA GLU A 365 -9.52 7.69 1.83
C GLU A 365 -10.72 7.08 1.07
N VAL A 366 -11.07 5.79 1.31
CA VAL A 366 -12.28 5.20 0.71
C VAL A 366 -13.55 5.85 1.27
N VAL A 367 -13.64 5.98 2.59
CA VAL A 367 -14.83 6.53 3.25
C VAL A 367 -15.01 8.03 2.97
N PHE A 368 -13.91 8.79 2.99
CA PHE A 368 -13.99 10.23 2.72
C PHE A 368 -14.19 10.51 1.23
N ASP A 369 -13.35 9.96 0.35
CA ASP A 369 -13.38 10.31 -1.06
C ASP A 369 -14.61 9.73 -1.77
N LEU A 370 -15.05 8.49 -1.38
CA LEU A 370 -16.13 7.80 -2.10
C LEU A 370 -17.48 7.88 -1.37
N ASP A 371 -17.53 7.65 -0.04
CA ASP A 371 -18.81 7.68 0.69
C ASP A 371 -19.25 9.11 1.04
N THR A 372 -18.34 10.10 0.97
CA THR A 372 -18.65 11.50 1.26
C THR A 372 -18.55 12.38 0.01
N GLU A 373 -17.35 12.59 -0.56
CA GLU A 373 -17.19 13.55 -1.66
C GLU A 373 -17.86 13.06 -2.94
N ALA A 374 -17.54 11.86 -3.43
CA ALA A 374 -18.14 11.35 -4.67
C ALA A 374 -19.65 11.12 -4.54
N ALA A 375 -20.10 10.62 -3.38
CA ALA A 375 -21.54 10.45 -3.11
C ALA A 375 -22.27 11.81 -3.10
N GLN A 376 -21.67 12.86 -2.51
CA GLN A 376 -22.22 14.22 -2.54
C GLN A 376 -22.23 14.80 -3.94
N THR A 377 -21.14 14.63 -4.70
CA THR A 377 -21.07 15.05 -6.11
C THR A 377 -22.18 14.41 -6.94
N ALA A 378 -22.36 13.09 -6.83
CA ALA A 378 -23.42 12.38 -7.53
C ALA A 378 -24.82 12.88 -7.12
N HIS A 379 -25.04 13.10 -5.80
CA HIS A 379 -26.30 13.65 -5.28
C HIS A 379 -26.60 15.03 -5.89
N ASP A 380 -25.61 15.95 -5.91
CA ASP A 380 -25.79 17.31 -6.43
C ASP A 380 -26.05 17.32 -7.94
N LEU A 381 -25.53 16.32 -8.65
CA LEU A 381 -25.79 16.08 -10.07
C LEU A 381 -27.13 15.35 -10.32
N GLY A 382 -27.86 14.93 -9.27
CA GLY A 382 -29.08 14.15 -9.39
C GLY A 382 -28.86 12.79 -10.04
N MET A 383 -27.72 12.16 -9.73
CA MET A 383 -27.31 10.87 -10.28
C MET A 383 -27.41 9.79 -9.19
N PRO A 384 -28.27 8.76 -9.35
CA PRO A 384 -28.30 7.62 -8.44
C PRO A 384 -26.92 7.01 -8.26
N TYR A 385 -26.55 6.75 -7.00
CA TYR A 385 -25.21 6.34 -6.62
C TYR A 385 -25.25 5.11 -5.71
N ALA A 386 -24.41 4.13 -6.01
CA ALA A 386 -24.12 3.02 -5.11
C ALA A 386 -22.62 2.73 -5.08
N ARG A 387 -22.05 2.61 -3.86
CA ARG A 387 -20.66 2.18 -3.70
C ARG A 387 -20.62 0.67 -3.46
N ALA A 388 -19.85 -0.05 -4.29
CA ALA A 388 -19.53 -1.44 -4.04
C ALA A 388 -18.63 -1.59 -2.80
N ALA A 389 -18.84 -2.60 -1.97
CA ALA A 389 -17.96 -2.89 -0.84
C ALA A 389 -16.53 -3.18 -1.31
N THR A 390 -15.54 -2.91 -0.45
CA THR A 390 -14.18 -3.46 -0.62
C THR A 390 -14.20 -4.97 -0.35
N VAL A 391 -13.21 -5.70 -0.86
CA VAL A 391 -13.17 -7.18 -0.73
C VAL A 391 -13.09 -7.68 0.71
N GLY A 392 -12.48 -6.91 1.62
CA GLY A 392 -12.51 -7.13 3.06
C GLY A 392 -12.12 -8.54 3.49
N THR A 393 -13.07 -9.22 4.13
CA THR A 393 -12.94 -10.61 4.60
C THR A 393 -13.74 -11.61 3.76
N HIS A 394 -14.01 -11.27 2.49
CA HIS A 394 -14.73 -12.19 1.61
C HIS A 394 -14.03 -13.56 1.58
N PRO A 395 -14.75 -14.69 1.75
CA PRO A 395 -14.13 -16.01 1.90
C PRO A 395 -13.19 -16.39 0.77
N ALA A 396 -13.57 -16.17 -0.48
CA ALA A 396 -12.70 -16.45 -1.64
C ALA A 396 -11.43 -15.59 -1.64
N PHE A 397 -11.52 -14.34 -1.19
CA PHE A 397 -10.35 -13.46 -1.06
C PHE A 397 -9.40 -13.96 0.04
N VAL A 398 -9.92 -14.31 1.21
CA VAL A 398 -9.12 -14.90 2.31
C VAL A 398 -8.46 -16.19 1.86
N ASP A 399 -9.14 -17.06 1.12
CA ASP A 399 -8.56 -18.26 0.51
C ASP A 399 -7.37 -17.94 -0.39
N SER A 400 -7.52 -16.97 -1.28
CA SER A 400 -6.43 -16.55 -2.15
C SER A 400 -5.24 -15.96 -1.38
N LEU A 401 -5.46 -15.26 -0.28
CA LEU A 401 -4.38 -14.76 0.58
C LEU A 401 -3.62 -15.92 1.27
N VAL A 402 -4.34 -16.93 1.73
CA VAL A 402 -3.72 -18.15 2.29
C VAL A 402 -2.91 -18.89 1.22
N ASP A 403 -3.44 -19.01 0.01
CA ASP A 403 -2.70 -19.63 -1.10
C ASP A 403 -1.41 -18.87 -1.45
N ILE A 404 -1.42 -17.52 -1.40
CA ILE A 404 -0.22 -16.68 -1.59
C ILE A 404 0.83 -16.91 -0.49
N LEU A 405 0.39 -17.08 0.76
CA LEU A 405 1.28 -17.42 1.87
C LEU A 405 1.93 -18.80 1.68
N ILE A 406 1.13 -19.81 1.32
CA ILE A 406 1.60 -21.17 1.03
C ILE A 406 2.54 -21.16 -0.18
N GLU A 407 2.19 -20.44 -1.24
CA GLU A 407 3.04 -20.24 -2.44
C GLU A 407 4.43 -19.71 -2.04
N ARG A 408 4.50 -18.67 -1.22
CA ARG A 408 5.77 -18.08 -0.80
C ARG A 408 6.58 -19.03 0.09
N ALA A 409 5.91 -19.79 0.96
CA ALA A 409 6.54 -20.82 1.79
C ALA A 409 7.11 -21.96 0.93
N ALA A 410 6.39 -22.42 -0.07
CA ALA A 410 6.86 -23.45 -1.00
C ALA A 410 8.11 -23.00 -1.74
N VAL A 411 8.15 -21.74 -2.23
CA VAL A 411 9.37 -21.15 -2.83
C VAL A 411 10.53 -21.10 -1.83
N ALA A 412 10.28 -20.79 -0.55
CA ALA A 412 11.31 -20.77 0.48
C ALA A 412 11.89 -22.18 0.75
N ARG A 413 11.10 -23.22 0.54
CA ARG A 413 11.55 -24.62 0.62
C ARG A 413 12.25 -25.12 -0.66
N GLY A 414 12.33 -24.29 -1.71
CA GLY A 414 12.91 -24.66 -3.01
C GLY A 414 11.99 -25.53 -3.86
N GLU A 415 10.70 -25.53 -3.61
CA GLU A 415 9.70 -26.26 -4.41
C GLU A 415 9.41 -25.50 -5.71
N ASP A 416 9.11 -26.25 -6.77
CA ASP A 416 8.63 -25.68 -8.04
C ASP A 416 7.17 -25.28 -7.87
N VAL A 417 6.88 -23.98 -8.09
CA VAL A 417 5.58 -23.38 -7.82
C VAL A 417 5.03 -22.76 -9.10
N HIS A 418 3.76 -23.03 -9.37
CA HIS A 418 3.00 -22.40 -10.44
C HIS A 418 2.00 -21.39 -9.86
N PRO A 419 2.38 -20.11 -9.70
CA PRO A 419 1.51 -19.11 -9.09
C PRO A 419 0.22 -18.92 -9.88
N ALA A 420 -0.91 -18.91 -9.18
CA ALA A 420 -2.21 -18.65 -9.81
C ALA A 420 -2.28 -17.19 -10.30
N SER A 421 -2.83 -17.02 -11.52
CA SER A 421 -3.11 -15.71 -12.10
C SER A 421 -4.37 -15.81 -12.95
N THR A 422 -5.29 -14.87 -12.77
CA THR A 422 -6.51 -14.76 -13.59
C THR A 422 -6.32 -13.84 -14.80
N THR A 423 -5.28 -13.03 -14.81
CA THR A 423 -5.00 -12.07 -15.90
C THR A 423 -4.02 -12.65 -16.92
N GLY A 424 -4.13 -12.18 -18.17
CA GLY A 424 -3.21 -12.59 -19.24
C GLY A 424 -1.76 -12.13 -19.07
N VAL A 425 -1.50 -11.19 -18.16
CA VAL A 425 -0.14 -10.69 -17.85
C VAL A 425 0.65 -11.61 -16.91
N GLY A 426 0.02 -12.67 -16.41
CA GLY A 426 0.64 -13.63 -15.50
C GLY A 426 0.82 -13.13 -14.07
N PRO A 427 1.38 -13.97 -13.18
CA PRO A 427 1.61 -13.61 -11.79
C PRO A 427 2.81 -12.64 -11.66
N PHE A 428 2.78 -11.83 -10.59
CA PHE A 428 3.96 -11.06 -10.19
C PHE A 428 5.07 -12.00 -9.68
N HIS A 429 6.30 -11.50 -9.61
CA HIS A 429 7.43 -12.27 -9.06
C HIS A 429 7.14 -12.67 -7.60
N THR A 430 7.24 -13.94 -7.26
CA THR A 430 7.12 -14.42 -5.87
C THR A 430 8.24 -13.85 -4.99
N VAL A 431 9.45 -13.71 -5.56
CA VAL A 431 10.57 -12.98 -4.95
C VAL A 431 10.95 -11.82 -5.87
N CYS A 432 10.69 -10.58 -5.45
CA CYS A 432 10.96 -9.41 -6.28
C CYS A 432 12.45 -9.12 -6.44
N PRO A 433 12.93 -8.85 -7.66
CA PRO A 433 14.30 -8.40 -7.89
C PRO A 433 14.56 -7.04 -7.21
N PRO A 434 15.82 -6.68 -6.93
CA PRO A 434 16.18 -5.40 -6.29
C PRO A 434 15.70 -4.18 -7.05
N SER A 435 15.60 -4.27 -8.39
CA SER A 435 15.19 -3.17 -9.27
C SER A 435 13.68 -2.97 -9.39
N CYS A 436 12.84 -3.86 -8.84
CA CYS A 436 11.39 -3.82 -8.98
C CYS A 436 10.77 -2.60 -8.26
N CYS A 437 9.75 -2.00 -8.87
CA CYS A 437 8.92 -0.94 -8.30
C CYS A 437 9.72 0.28 -7.79
N ARG A 438 10.52 0.91 -8.64
CA ARG A 438 11.33 2.09 -8.27
C ARG A 438 10.44 3.30 -7.99
N SER A 439 10.91 4.22 -7.13
CA SER A 439 10.15 5.42 -6.75
C SER A 439 9.90 6.41 -7.89
N GLY A 440 10.66 6.32 -8.98
CA GLY A 440 10.55 7.25 -10.13
C GLY A 440 10.95 8.70 -9.83
N ALA A 441 11.26 9.04 -8.59
CA ALA A 441 11.73 10.34 -8.16
C ALA A 441 13.09 10.20 -7.46
N HIS A 442 14.06 11.06 -7.81
CA HIS A 442 15.18 11.32 -6.93
C HIS A 442 14.61 11.99 -5.67
N HIS A 443 14.42 11.24 -4.58
CA HIS A 443 14.28 11.83 -3.27
C HIS A 443 15.68 12.20 -2.77
N PRO A 444 16.06 13.48 -2.73
CA PRO A 444 17.28 13.90 -2.07
C PRO A 444 17.03 13.75 -0.56
N GLY A 445 17.51 12.66 0.04
CA GLY A 445 17.41 12.48 1.49
C GLY A 445 17.31 11.04 2.01
N ARG A 446 17.00 10.04 1.19
CA ARG A 446 17.13 8.64 1.61
C ARG A 446 18.47 8.10 1.08
N HIS A 447 19.48 8.06 1.91
CA HIS A 447 20.74 7.38 1.60
C HIS A 447 20.48 5.89 1.48
N ASN A 448 20.67 5.35 0.27
CA ASN A 448 20.78 3.93 0.04
C ASN A 448 21.97 3.38 0.84
N HIS A 449 21.71 2.70 1.94
CA HIS A 449 22.70 1.82 2.55
C HIS A 449 22.74 0.51 1.74
N HIS A 450 23.40 0.56 0.60
CA HIS A 450 23.93 -0.63 -0.06
C HIS A 450 25.42 -0.43 -0.23
N GLY A 451 26.19 -1.31 0.38
CA GLY A 451 27.62 -1.42 0.14
C GLY A 451 28.42 -1.66 1.41
N ALA A 452 28.29 -2.84 1.98
CA ALA A 452 29.35 -3.42 2.78
C ALA A 452 30.13 -4.34 1.84
N ASP A 453 31.15 -3.80 1.21
CA ASP A 453 32.24 -4.61 0.68
C ASP A 453 33.53 -3.78 0.75
N GLY A 454 34.48 -4.27 1.58
CA GLY A 454 35.88 -4.32 1.21
C GLY A 454 36.78 -3.14 1.52
N VAL A 455 37.33 -3.14 2.72
CA VAL A 455 38.80 -3.16 3.03
C VAL A 455 39.71 -1.98 2.62
N ALA A 456 40.34 -1.43 3.70
CA ALA A 456 41.73 -1.09 3.87
C ALA A 456 42.27 0.28 3.45
N HIS A 457 42.77 0.91 4.50
CA HIS A 457 44.04 1.68 4.61
C HIS A 457 44.35 2.82 3.63
N GLU A 458 44.47 4.04 4.12
CA GLU A 458 45.76 4.58 4.57
C GLU A 458 45.65 5.99 5.18
N SER A 459 46.50 6.21 6.11
CA SER A 459 46.77 7.38 6.94
C SER A 459 47.18 8.64 6.18
N ALA A 460 46.88 9.81 6.67
CA ALA A 460 47.83 10.74 7.26
C ALA A 460 47.43 12.24 7.15
N ALA A 461 47.64 12.93 8.27
CA ALA A 461 48.02 14.34 8.42
C ALA A 461 46.95 15.42 8.16
N GLY A 462 46.29 15.98 9.16
CA GLY A 462 46.91 17.03 10.01
C GLY A 462 46.68 18.42 9.45
N HIS A 463 45.67 19.14 10.00
CA HIS A 463 45.84 20.55 10.30
C HIS A 463 44.79 21.05 11.31
N GLN A 464 45.27 21.67 12.36
CA GLN A 464 44.51 22.29 13.43
C GLN A 464 44.22 23.79 13.14
N PRO A 465 43.53 24.51 14.04
CA PRO A 465 42.37 25.34 13.75
C PRO A 465 42.67 26.83 13.81
N ALA A 466 41.75 27.66 13.35
CA ALA A 466 41.74 29.08 13.66
C ALA A 466 40.40 29.49 14.31
N ALA A 467 40.57 30.18 15.41
CA ALA A 467 39.58 30.68 16.33
C ALA A 467 38.87 31.96 15.84
N GLY A 468 37.66 32.19 16.39
CA GLY A 468 37.25 33.53 16.78
C GLY A 468 36.03 34.09 16.09
N GLY A 469 34.99 34.37 16.87
CA GLY A 469 33.91 35.28 16.45
C GLY A 469 32.60 35.09 17.21
N SER A 470 32.56 35.56 18.46
CA SER A 470 31.33 35.70 19.26
C SER A 470 30.44 36.82 18.70
N CYS A 471 29.17 36.54 18.47
CA CYS A 471 28.12 37.58 18.46
C CYS A 471 26.90 37.11 19.25
N ARG A 472 26.58 37.86 20.28
CA ARG A 472 25.36 37.73 21.11
C ARG A 472 24.11 38.14 20.33
N PRO A 473 22.94 37.54 20.55
CA PRO A 473 21.69 38.05 20.05
C PRO A 473 21.06 39.07 20.98
N ALA A 474 20.50 40.12 20.37
CA ALA A 474 19.72 41.15 21.03
C ALA A 474 18.31 40.67 21.36
N SER A 475 17.84 40.97 22.56
CA SER A 475 16.48 40.77 23.07
C SER A 475 15.48 41.69 22.37
N VAL A 476 14.34 41.15 21.90
CA VAL A 476 13.16 41.91 21.49
C VAL A 476 11.96 41.41 22.31
N GLU A 477 11.35 42.36 23.02
CA GLU A 477 10.12 42.14 23.80
C GLU A 477 8.86 42.02 22.92
N PRO A 478 7.78 41.34 23.37
CA PRO A 478 6.60 41.13 22.56
C PRO A 478 5.59 42.28 22.67
N GLU A 479 5.22 42.83 21.53
CA GLU A 479 4.12 43.77 21.39
C GLU A 479 2.75 43.03 21.29
N SER A 480 1.81 43.54 22.03
CA SER A 480 0.44 43.06 22.20
C SER A 480 -0.40 43.25 20.93
N LEU A 481 -0.98 42.18 20.39
CA LEU A 481 -2.01 42.26 19.34
C LEU A 481 -3.42 42.19 19.93
N LYS A 482 -4.19 43.22 19.63
CA LYS A 482 -5.64 43.34 19.89
C LYS A 482 -6.40 42.51 18.83
N PRO A 483 -7.59 41.96 19.15
CA PRO A 483 -8.38 41.16 18.23
C PRO A 483 -9.08 42.02 17.17
N ALA A 484 -8.99 41.59 15.91
CA ALA A 484 -9.72 42.17 14.80
C ALA A 484 -11.10 41.50 14.63
N SER A 485 -12.09 42.36 14.45
CA SER A 485 -13.51 42.06 14.34
C SER A 485 -13.89 41.33 13.07
N CYS A 486 -14.80 40.35 13.21
CA CYS A 486 -15.55 39.65 12.19
C CYS A 486 -16.33 40.59 11.27
N GLY A 487 -16.01 40.67 9.99
CA GLY A 487 -16.77 41.35 8.97
C GLY A 487 -17.45 40.34 8.03
N ARG A 488 -18.78 40.32 8.07
CA ARG A 488 -19.65 39.61 7.11
C ARG A 488 -19.37 40.07 5.68
N MET A 489 -19.08 39.19 4.76
CA MET A 489 -19.23 39.48 3.34
C MET A 489 -20.54 38.90 2.81
N LYS A 490 -21.30 39.82 2.22
CA LYS A 490 -22.58 39.59 1.58
C LYS A 490 -22.41 38.94 0.20
N GLU A 491 -23.42 38.10 -0.12
CA GLU A 491 -23.78 37.60 -1.44
C GLU A 491 -23.66 38.63 -2.58
N LYS A 492 -23.21 38.18 -3.73
CA LYS A 492 -23.70 38.65 -5.05
C LYS A 492 -23.58 37.53 -6.08
N ARG A 493 -24.78 37.10 -6.49
CA ARG A 493 -25.28 36.66 -7.81
C ARG A 493 -24.32 35.94 -8.74
#